data_acdd009767148eaffd09940d6aef6503
#
_entry.id   acdd009767148eaffd09940d6aef6503
#
_cell.length_a   1.000
_cell.length_b   1.000
_cell.length_c   1.000
_cell.angle_alpha   90.00
_cell.angle_beta   90.00
_cell.angle_gamma   90.00
#
_symmetry.space_group_name_H-M   'P 1'
#
loop_
_entity.id
_entity.type
_entity.pdbx_description
1 polymer ?
#
loop_
_entity_poly.entity_id
_entity_poly.type
_entity_poly.pdbx_seq_one_letter_code
_entity_poly.pdbx_strand_id
1 'polypeptide(L)'
;MKPASSAINSLYILKCLFAFLVVTCHTPMGAVKVMLQPIAMGAVCVFFLISGYFLYSPQAEKSYQRAVKSLRSTVKIFLVVSLFYWAWLLPNNGNLLNSFAKLWSLLLTGSLFSGHTWYLMAMIQGLLVLALVFRLGIQRYIWVLTPLCIFGLLGSQYSFLLTDERADYYYYVYTSISYSIPFMSMGYLIAKHESKLQEFHHWGILYALGVALAYGERALLFHAGYDYAAGALFGSFVTAVLIFIWALQHKSFGAGTWAETIGAKYSGNIYYFHIAVAT
;
A
#
# COMPACT_ATOMS: atom_id res chain seq x y z
N MET A 1 -24.97 -25.93 0.04
CA MET A 1 -24.73 -24.48 0.04
C MET A 1 -23.33 -24.24 0.59
N LYS A 2 -22.41 -23.64 -0.17
CA LYS A 2 -21.14 -23.15 0.38
C LYS A 2 -21.51 -22.02 1.35
N PRO A 3 -21.00 -21.99 2.60
CA PRO A 3 -21.17 -20.83 3.45
C PRO A 3 -20.59 -19.62 2.69
N ALA A 4 -21.42 -18.61 2.50
CA ALA A 4 -20.96 -17.32 2.00
C ALA A 4 -19.81 -16.89 2.93
N SER A 5 -18.61 -16.68 2.38
CA SER A 5 -17.53 -16.09 3.16
C SER A 5 -18.08 -14.78 3.71
N SER A 6 -18.27 -14.70 5.01
CA SER A 6 -18.79 -13.50 5.64
C SER A 6 -17.90 -12.33 5.21
N ALA A 7 -18.48 -11.35 4.55
CA ALA A 7 -17.74 -10.16 4.11
C ALA A 7 -17.11 -9.51 5.35
N ILE A 8 -15.86 -9.08 5.26
CA ILE A 8 -15.20 -8.35 6.32
C ILE A 8 -15.44 -6.87 6.05
N ASN A 9 -16.58 -6.35 6.56
CA ASN A 9 -17.07 -5.01 6.25
C ASN A 9 -16.09 -3.93 6.69
N SER A 10 -15.43 -4.13 7.83
CA SER A 10 -14.36 -3.23 8.32
C SER A 10 -13.22 -3.01 7.31
N LEU A 11 -12.86 -4.02 6.51
CA LEU A 11 -11.85 -3.85 5.47
C LEU A 11 -12.36 -2.98 4.31
N TYR A 12 -13.65 -2.98 4.02
CA TYR A 12 -14.23 -2.03 3.07
C TYR A 12 -14.21 -0.61 3.61
N ILE A 13 -14.47 -0.43 4.92
CA ILE A 13 -14.32 0.89 5.57
C ILE A 13 -12.87 1.37 5.47
N LEU A 14 -11.88 0.52 5.76
CA LEU A 14 -10.47 0.88 5.58
C LEU A 14 -10.16 1.25 4.13
N LYS A 15 -10.64 0.47 3.16
CA LYS A 15 -10.43 0.78 1.73
C LYS A 15 -11.04 2.13 1.33
N CYS A 16 -12.23 2.46 1.85
CA CYS A 16 -12.85 3.77 1.65
C CYS A 16 -11.98 4.89 2.23
N LEU A 17 -11.68 4.81 3.54
CA LEU A 17 -10.91 5.81 4.25
C LEU A 17 -9.54 6.05 3.60
N PHE A 18 -8.79 4.99 3.38
CA PHE A 18 -7.43 5.09 2.86
C PHE A 18 -7.38 5.47 1.37
N ALA A 19 -8.41 5.17 0.56
CA ALA A 19 -8.51 5.71 -0.79
C ALA A 19 -8.63 7.26 -0.78
N PHE A 20 -9.45 7.81 0.11
CA PHE A 20 -9.53 9.27 0.28
C PHE A 20 -8.25 9.87 0.87
N LEU A 21 -7.59 9.21 1.82
CA LEU A 21 -6.30 9.66 2.34
C LEU A 21 -5.21 9.72 1.26
N VAL A 22 -5.21 8.79 0.30
CA VAL A 22 -4.30 8.88 -0.87
C VAL A 22 -4.60 10.12 -1.70
N VAL A 23 -5.88 10.46 -1.91
CA VAL A 23 -6.25 11.69 -2.63
C VAL A 23 -5.68 12.91 -1.94
N THR A 24 -5.73 12.99 -0.60
CA THR A 24 -5.17 14.14 0.16
C THR A 24 -3.66 14.30 -0.03
N CYS A 25 -2.93 13.21 -0.29
CA CYS A 25 -1.49 13.28 -0.58
C CYS A 25 -1.19 13.98 -1.92
N HIS A 26 -2.13 13.95 -2.85
CA HIS A 26 -1.94 14.46 -4.22
C HIS A 26 -2.69 15.76 -4.51
N THR A 27 -3.49 16.25 -3.56
CA THR A 27 -4.23 17.52 -3.69
C THR A 27 -3.61 18.62 -2.84
N PRO A 28 -3.66 19.90 -3.30
CA PRO A 28 -3.13 21.04 -2.54
C PRO A 28 -4.12 21.47 -1.44
N MET A 29 -4.16 20.75 -0.32
CA MET A 29 -5.10 21.00 0.78
C MET A 29 -4.49 21.86 1.93
N GLY A 30 -3.36 22.52 1.72
CA GLY A 30 -2.73 23.38 2.73
C GLY A 30 -2.46 22.67 4.05
N ALA A 31 -2.84 23.28 5.17
CA ALA A 31 -2.63 22.75 6.52
C ALA A 31 -3.28 21.37 6.76
N VAL A 32 -4.43 21.10 6.13
CA VAL A 32 -5.14 19.81 6.26
C VAL A 32 -4.27 18.66 5.74
N LYS A 33 -3.59 18.86 4.61
CA LYS A 33 -2.64 17.88 4.07
C LYS A 33 -1.54 17.56 5.09
N VAL A 34 -0.95 18.60 5.67
CA VAL A 34 0.12 18.46 6.67
C VAL A 34 -0.36 17.65 7.89
N MET A 35 -1.59 17.93 8.36
CA MET A 35 -2.18 17.21 9.49
C MET A 35 -2.46 15.74 9.18
N LEU A 36 -2.96 15.41 8.00
CA LEU A 36 -3.35 14.03 7.64
C LEU A 36 -2.17 13.17 7.21
N GLN A 37 -1.07 13.79 6.79
CA GLN A 37 0.06 13.11 6.17
C GLN A 37 0.66 11.96 7.00
N PRO A 38 0.88 12.05 8.34
CA PRO A 38 1.44 10.95 9.11
C PRO A 38 0.61 9.66 9.03
N ILE A 39 -0.71 9.78 8.89
CA ILE A 39 -1.60 8.62 8.70
C ILE A 39 -1.70 8.25 7.23
N ALA A 40 -1.80 9.24 6.35
CA ALA A 40 -1.98 9.05 4.90
C ALA A 40 -0.79 8.31 4.25
N MET A 41 0.43 8.49 4.76
CA MET A 41 1.62 7.74 4.30
C MET A 41 1.50 6.23 4.52
N GLY A 42 0.70 5.77 5.49
CA GLY A 42 0.38 4.36 5.70
C GLY A 42 -0.69 3.79 4.74
N ALA A 43 -1.36 4.63 3.94
CA ALA A 43 -2.52 4.22 3.16
C ALA A 43 -2.21 3.07 2.18
N VAL A 44 -1.12 3.18 1.45
CA VAL A 44 -0.71 2.16 0.46
C VAL A 44 -0.33 0.85 1.17
N CYS A 45 0.28 0.94 2.36
CA CYS A 45 0.60 -0.22 3.18
C CYS A 45 -0.64 -1.02 3.55
N VAL A 46 -1.76 -0.35 3.88
CA VAL A 46 -3.04 -1.01 4.20
C VAL A 46 -3.57 -1.78 2.99
N PHE A 47 -3.48 -1.24 1.77
CA PHE A 47 -3.91 -1.95 0.58
C PHE A 47 -3.05 -3.20 0.29
N PHE A 48 -1.74 -3.13 0.54
CA PHE A 48 -0.86 -4.29 0.42
C PHE A 48 -1.14 -5.32 1.51
N LEU A 49 -1.39 -4.91 2.77
CA LEU A 49 -1.79 -5.80 3.86
C LEU A 49 -3.08 -6.56 3.51
N ILE A 50 -4.11 -5.86 3.04
CA ILE A 50 -5.38 -6.46 2.59
C ILE A 50 -5.13 -7.48 1.49
N SER A 51 -4.32 -7.12 0.49
CA SER A 51 -3.99 -8.02 -0.62
C SER A 51 -3.29 -9.28 -0.12
N GLY A 52 -2.28 -9.15 0.72
CA GLY A 52 -1.54 -10.27 1.30
C GLY A 52 -2.40 -11.18 2.17
N TYR A 53 -3.29 -10.59 2.97
CA TYR A 53 -4.24 -11.33 3.82
C TYR A 53 -5.10 -12.31 3.02
N PHE A 54 -5.65 -11.85 1.90
CA PHE A 54 -6.48 -12.71 1.05
C PHE A 54 -5.70 -13.75 0.24
N LEU A 55 -4.38 -13.66 0.18
CA LEU A 55 -3.55 -14.73 -0.42
C LEU A 55 -3.43 -15.95 0.50
N TYR A 56 -3.59 -15.78 1.82
CA TYR A 56 -3.37 -16.88 2.75
C TYR A 56 -4.30 -18.06 2.53
N SER A 57 -3.70 -19.23 2.48
CA SER A 57 -4.34 -20.54 2.63
C SER A 57 -3.36 -21.49 3.33
N PRO A 58 -3.84 -22.43 4.17
CA PRO A 58 -2.99 -23.49 4.71
C PRO A 58 -2.29 -24.32 3.62
N GLN A 59 -2.91 -24.42 2.44
CA GLN A 59 -2.38 -25.14 1.28
C GLN A 59 -1.62 -24.15 0.37
N ALA A 60 -0.33 -24.39 0.16
CA ALA A 60 0.53 -23.53 -0.69
C ALA A 60 -0.03 -23.38 -2.10
N GLU A 61 -0.53 -24.46 -2.70
CA GLU A 61 -1.12 -24.45 -4.04
C GLU A 61 -2.32 -23.49 -4.15
N LYS A 62 -3.18 -23.43 -3.13
CA LYS A 62 -4.31 -22.47 -3.11
C LYS A 62 -3.82 -21.03 -2.97
N SER A 63 -2.78 -20.78 -2.16
CA SER A 63 -2.15 -19.46 -2.07
C SER A 63 -1.54 -19.05 -3.40
N TYR A 64 -0.88 -19.96 -4.09
CA TYR A 64 -0.34 -19.75 -5.44
C TYR A 64 -1.45 -19.37 -6.44
N GLN A 65 -2.53 -20.14 -6.49
CA GLN A 65 -3.67 -19.87 -7.38
C GLN A 65 -4.31 -18.51 -7.11
N ARG A 66 -4.44 -18.11 -5.83
CA ARG A 66 -4.94 -16.78 -5.44
C ARG A 66 -3.98 -15.68 -5.90
N ALA A 67 -2.66 -15.87 -5.72
CA ALA A 67 -1.65 -14.92 -6.16
C ALA A 67 -1.68 -14.74 -7.69
N VAL A 68 -1.74 -15.82 -8.46
CA VAL A 68 -1.83 -15.78 -9.93
C VAL A 68 -3.12 -15.12 -10.40
N LYS A 69 -4.26 -15.41 -9.75
CA LYS A 69 -5.54 -14.76 -10.06
C LYS A 69 -5.46 -13.25 -9.82
N SER A 70 -4.94 -12.84 -8.66
CA SER A 70 -4.74 -11.42 -8.33
C SER A 70 -3.77 -10.76 -9.30
N LEU A 71 -2.65 -11.41 -9.64
CA LEU A 71 -1.68 -10.92 -10.60
C LEU A 71 -2.32 -10.64 -11.97
N ARG A 72 -3.08 -11.59 -12.52
CA ARG A 72 -3.77 -11.41 -13.81
C ARG A 72 -4.76 -10.23 -13.78
N SER A 73 -5.47 -10.07 -12.66
CA SER A 73 -6.39 -8.94 -12.49
C SER A 73 -5.65 -7.61 -12.40
N THR A 74 -4.56 -7.55 -11.62
CA THR A 74 -3.76 -6.33 -11.42
C THR A 74 -3.08 -5.92 -12.73
N VAL A 75 -2.54 -6.87 -13.51
CA VAL A 75 -1.96 -6.58 -14.84
C VAL A 75 -3.00 -5.95 -15.77
N LYS A 76 -4.22 -6.50 -15.83
CA LYS A 76 -5.30 -5.91 -16.64
C LYS A 76 -5.62 -4.48 -16.20
N ILE A 77 -5.74 -4.24 -14.90
CA ILE A 77 -5.99 -2.90 -14.35
C ILE A 77 -4.84 -1.95 -14.71
N PHE A 78 -3.59 -2.40 -14.51
CA PHE A 78 -2.41 -1.60 -14.85
C PHE A 78 -2.39 -1.19 -16.33
N LEU A 79 -2.69 -2.12 -17.23
CA LEU A 79 -2.76 -1.82 -18.68
C LEU A 79 -3.85 -0.79 -19.01
N VAL A 80 -5.05 -0.96 -18.44
CA VAL A 80 -6.17 -0.04 -18.66
C VAL A 80 -5.85 1.36 -18.11
N VAL A 81 -5.33 1.44 -16.88
CA VAL A 81 -4.97 2.71 -16.24
C VAL A 81 -3.82 3.39 -16.98
N SER A 82 -2.79 2.62 -17.37
CA SER A 82 -1.67 3.16 -18.17
C SER A 82 -2.12 3.68 -19.53
N LEU A 83 -3.00 2.96 -20.22
CA LEU A 83 -3.58 3.40 -21.50
C LEU A 83 -4.41 4.67 -21.32
N PHE A 84 -5.21 4.76 -20.26
CA PHE A 84 -5.99 5.97 -19.94
C PHE A 84 -5.07 7.18 -19.74
N TYR A 85 -4.03 7.08 -18.89
CA TYR A 85 -3.11 8.19 -18.65
C TYR A 85 -2.24 8.50 -19.86
N TRP A 86 -1.84 7.52 -20.64
CA TRP A 86 -1.16 7.75 -21.91
C TRP A 86 -2.04 8.60 -22.86
N ALA A 87 -3.31 8.23 -23.05
CA ALA A 87 -4.25 8.99 -23.87
C ALA A 87 -4.55 10.38 -23.30
N TRP A 88 -4.68 10.50 -21.97
CA TRP A 88 -4.91 11.78 -21.28
C TRP A 88 -3.77 12.76 -21.46
N LEU A 89 -2.53 12.28 -21.50
CA LEU A 89 -1.33 13.10 -21.60
C LEU A 89 -0.89 13.38 -23.05
N LEU A 90 -1.48 12.70 -24.04
CA LEU A 90 -1.12 12.86 -25.45
C LEU A 90 -1.10 14.33 -25.94
N PRO A 91 -2.08 15.19 -25.60
CA PRO A 91 -2.09 16.57 -26.05
C PRO A 91 -0.90 17.40 -25.58
N ASN A 92 -0.33 17.04 -24.42
CA ASN A 92 0.70 17.85 -23.74
C ASN A 92 2.12 17.29 -23.88
N ASN A 93 2.28 16.00 -24.15
CA ASN A 93 3.58 15.30 -24.04
C ASN A 93 3.85 14.30 -25.17
N GLY A 94 3.51 14.61 -26.39
CA GLY A 94 3.62 13.89 -27.67
C GLY A 94 4.31 12.52 -27.71
N ASN A 95 5.45 12.27 -27.15
CA ASN A 95 6.19 11.03 -27.41
C ASN A 95 6.82 10.42 -26.14
N LEU A 96 5.96 9.98 -25.20
CA LEU A 96 6.42 9.44 -23.90
C LEU A 96 7.16 8.09 -24.01
N LEU A 97 6.93 7.31 -25.08
CA LEU A 97 7.58 5.99 -25.30
C LEU A 97 8.73 6.05 -26.32
N ASN A 98 9.35 7.19 -26.50
CA ASN A 98 10.38 7.40 -27.53
C ASN A 98 11.78 6.87 -27.19
N SER A 99 11.98 6.26 -26.04
CA SER A 99 13.27 5.69 -25.68
C SER A 99 13.15 4.39 -24.87
N PHE A 100 14.15 3.53 -25.02
CA PHE A 100 14.27 2.30 -24.24
C PHE A 100 14.31 2.57 -22.72
N ALA A 101 14.97 3.67 -22.31
CA ALA A 101 15.05 4.06 -20.90
C ALA A 101 13.65 4.35 -20.31
N LYS A 102 12.76 4.99 -21.05
CA LYS A 102 11.39 5.26 -20.62
C LYS A 102 10.54 3.99 -20.54
N LEU A 103 10.68 3.08 -21.51
CA LEU A 103 10.02 1.78 -21.45
C LEU A 103 10.53 0.97 -20.25
N TRP A 104 11.83 1.00 -19.99
CA TRP A 104 12.42 0.36 -18.83
C TRP A 104 11.93 0.95 -17.50
N SER A 105 11.83 2.28 -17.42
CA SER A 105 11.22 2.96 -16.25
C SER A 105 9.76 2.52 -16.04
N LEU A 106 8.96 2.39 -17.10
CA LEU A 106 7.58 1.88 -17.00
C LEU A 106 7.53 0.48 -16.39
N LEU A 107 8.43 -0.41 -16.82
CA LEU A 107 8.48 -1.80 -16.33
C LEU A 107 9.01 -1.92 -14.89
N LEU A 108 9.93 -1.03 -14.49
CA LEU A 108 10.50 -1.05 -13.13
C LEU A 108 9.62 -0.33 -12.12
N THR A 109 9.16 0.86 -12.45
CA THR A 109 8.46 1.73 -11.49
C THR A 109 6.97 1.86 -11.78
N GLY A 110 6.52 1.64 -13.02
CA GLY A 110 5.14 1.82 -13.45
C GLY A 110 4.68 3.27 -13.51
N SER A 111 5.53 4.25 -13.18
CA SER A 111 5.14 5.64 -12.95
C SER A 111 5.35 6.56 -14.18
N LEU A 112 5.62 6.01 -15.36
CA LEU A 112 5.92 6.79 -16.56
C LEU A 112 4.82 7.78 -16.95
N PHE A 113 3.56 7.35 -16.88
CA PHE A 113 2.42 8.17 -17.32
C PHE A 113 1.78 8.95 -16.17
N SER A 114 1.89 8.46 -14.95
CA SER A 114 1.42 9.15 -13.75
C SER A 114 2.11 8.60 -12.51
N GLY A 115 2.55 9.50 -11.62
CA GLY A 115 3.37 9.13 -10.46
C GLY A 115 2.74 8.06 -9.58
N HIS A 116 1.42 8.09 -9.37
CA HIS A 116 0.72 7.15 -8.46
C HIS A 116 0.59 5.72 -9.02
N THR A 117 0.82 5.48 -10.31
CA THR A 117 0.72 4.15 -10.93
C THR A 117 1.84 3.19 -10.49
N TRP A 118 2.87 3.71 -9.80
CA TRP A 118 3.91 2.89 -9.14
C TRP A 118 3.31 1.79 -8.25
N TYR A 119 2.20 2.07 -7.57
CA TYR A 119 1.52 1.11 -6.70
C TYR A 119 1.09 -0.16 -7.45
N LEU A 120 0.52 -0.01 -8.65
CA LEU A 120 0.08 -1.15 -9.46
C LEU A 120 1.26 -1.99 -9.92
N MET A 121 2.37 -1.36 -10.33
CA MET A 121 3.58 -2.09 -10.71
C MET A 121 4.21 -2.78 -9.50
N ALA A 122 4.31 -2.11 -8.35
CA ALA A 122 4.77 -2.72 -7.11
C ALA A 122 3.90 -3.91 -6.71
N MET A 123 2.57 -3.80 -6.87
CA MET A 123 1.63 -4.91 -6.63
C MET A 123 1.89 -6.09 -7.56
N ILE A 124 2.11 -5.86 -8.86
CA ILE A 124 2.44 -6.89 -9.85
C ILE A 124 3.73 -7.62 -9.43
N GLN A 125 4.79 -6.87 -9.16
CA GLN A 125 6.08 -7.42 -8.78
C GLN A 125 6.01 -8.19 -7.45
N GLY A 126 5.30 -7.66 -6.45
CA GLY A 126 5.09 -8.34 -5.17
C GLY A 126 4.29 -9.65 -5.32
N LEU A 127 3.24 -9.64 -6.15
CA LEU A 127 2.46 -10.84 -6.46
C LEU A 127 3.29 -11.88 -7.20
N LEU A 128 4.19 -11.48 -8.10
CA LEU A 128 5.13 -12.39 -8.77
C LEU A 128 6.07 -13.07 -7.76
N VAL A 129 6.67 -12.28 -6.84
CA VAL A 129 7.56 -12.82 -5.81
C VAL A 129 6.81 -13.78 -4.89
N LEU A 130 5.63 -13.39 -4.39
CA LEU A 130 4.85 -14.26 -3.51
C LEU A 130 4.33 -15.51 -4.23
N ALA A 131 3.93 -15.40 -5.51
CA ALA A 131 3.57 -16.56 -6.30
C ALA A 131 4.74 -17.54 -6.42
N LEU A 132 5.96 -17.05 -6.64
CA LEU A 132 7.17 -17.87 -6.66
C LEU A 132 7.43 -18.55 -5.31
N VAL A 133 7.32 -17.81 -4.20
CA VAL A 133 7.44 -18.35 -2.83
C VAL A 133 6.45 -19.49 -2.61
N PHE A 134 5.19 -19.34 -3.03
CA PHE A 134 4.17 -20.36 -2.89
C PHE A 134 4.41 -21.55 -3.83
N ARG A 135 4.84 -21.29 -5.06
CA ARG A 135 5.17 -22.33 -6.06
C ARG A 135 6.32 -23.22 -5.61
N LEU A 136 7.31 -22.63 -4.95
CA LEU A 136 8.47 -23.35 -4.40
C LEU A 136 8.18 -24.04 -3.06
N GLY A 137 7.00 -23.84 -2.46
CA GLY A 137 6.62 -24.43 -1.18
C GLY A 137 7.39 -23.85 0.04
N ILE A 138 8.03 -22.67 -0.12
CA ILE A 138 8.86 -22.03 0.92
C ILE A 138 8.13 -20.96 1.72
N GLN A 139 6.78 -20.91 1.69
CA GLN A 139 5.96 -19.93 2.41
C GLN A 139 6.19 -19.90 3.93
N ARG A 140 6.80 -20.93 4.52
CA ARG A 140 7.20 -20.94 5.94
C ARG A 140 8.21 -19.84 6.27
N TYR A 141 9.00 -19.41 5.29
CA TYR A 141 10.03 -18.38 5.43
C TYR A 141 9.57 -16.98 5.01
N ILE A 142 8.28 -16.79 4.70
CA ILE A 142 7.74 -15.52 4.22
C ILE A 142 8.00 -14.34 5.19
N TRP A 143 8.17 -14.63 6.48
CA TRP A 143 8.49 -13.64 7.52
C TRP A 143 9.83 -12.93 7.26
N VAL A 144 10.79 -13.58 6.57
CA VAL A 144 12.09 -12.99 6.20
C VAL A 144 11.92 -11.79 5.26
N LEU A 145 10.79 -11.72 4.54
CA LEU A 145 10.50 -10.62 3.62
C LEU A 145 9.94 -9.37 4.33
N THR A 146 9.47 -9.50 5.57
CA THR A 146 8.82 -8.38 6.26
C THR A 146 9.77 -7.23 6.63
N PRO A 147 11.06 -7.44 7.02
CA PRO A 147 11.97 -6.35 7.32
C PRO A 147 12.37 -5.48 6.11
N LEU A 148 12.06 -5.92 4.89
CA LEU A 148 12.39 -5.15 3.68
C LEU A 148 11.75 -3.76 3.66
N CYS A 149 10.69 -3.51 4.44
CA CYS A 149 10.11 -2.17 4.59
C CYS A 149 11.11 -1.12 5.14
N ILE A 150 12.19 -1.56 5.81
CA ILE A 150 13.27 -0.68 6.28
C ILE A 150 13.90 0.09 5.11
N PHE A 151 14.01 -0.51 3.93
CA PHE A 151 14.52 0.20 2.74
C PHE A 151 13.64 1.39 2.34
N GLY A 152 12.31 1.30 2.58
CA GLY A 152 11.40 2.42 2.38
C GLY A 152 11.66 3.59 3.34
N LEU A 153 12.02 3.30 4.57
CA LEU A 153 12.36 4.30 5.58
C LEU A 153 13.73 4.94 5.28
N LEU A 154 14.77 4.11 5.11
CA LEU A 154 16.15 4.56 4.90
C LEU A 154 16.32 5.30 3.56
N GLY A 155 15.59 4.91 2.53
CA GLY A 155 15.63 5.58 1.22
C GLY A 155 14.76 6.84 1.13
N SER A 156 13.98 7.19 2.16
CA SER A 156 13.11 8.37 2.18
C SER A 156 13.38 9.25 3.38
N GLN A 157 12.52 9.19 4.41
CA GLN A 157 12.57 10.07 5.57
C GLN A 157 13.87 9.99 6.37
N TYR A 158 14.48 8.81 6.41
CA TYR A 158 15.70 8.53 7.16
C TYR A 158 16.96 8.46 6.27
N SER A 159 16.93 9.00 5.05
CA SER A 159 18.08 9.00 4.13
C SER A 159 19.29 9.74 4.70
N PHE A 160 19.08 10.70 5.61
CA PHE A 160 20.14 11.40 6.33
C PHE A 160 21.04 10.50 7.19
N LEU A 161 20.58 9.29 7.52
CA LEU A 161 21.42 8.28 8.21
C LEU A 161 22.44 7.62 7.28
N LEU A 162 22.25 7.72 5.97
CA LEU A 162 23.10 7.07 4.96
C LEU A 162 23.97 8.03 4.19
N THR A 163 23.52 9.29 4.03
CA THR A 163 24.21 10.30 3.22
C THR A 163 23.99 11.67 3.82
N ASP A 164 25.00 12.54 3.75
CA ASP A 164 24.91 13.93 4.24
C ASP A 164 24.02 14.80 3.34
N GLU A 165 23.74 14.36 2.10
CA GLU A 165 22.85 15.05 1.19
C GLU A 165 21.51 14.35 1.10
N ARG A 166 20.45 15.17 0.96
CA ARG A 166 19.11 14.66 0.65
C ARG A 166 19.13 14.00 -0.72
N ALA A 167 19.26 12.69 -0.75
CA ALA A 167 19.11 11.95 -1.98
C ALA A 167 17.62 11.76 -2.28
N ASP A 168 17.21 12.25 -3.45
CA ASP A 168 15.84 12.03 -3.93
C ASP A 168 15.74 10.62 -4.55
N TYR A 169 15.73 9.64 -3.67
CA TYR A 169 15.60 8.21 -4.03
C TYR A 169 14.16 7.80 -4.32
N TYR A 170 13.27 8.76 -4.56
CA TYR A 170 11.83 8.52 -4.77
C TYR A 170 11.55 7.33 -5.68
N TYR A 171 12.23 7.22 -6.83
CA TYR A 171 12.02 6.13 -7.77
C TYR A 171 12.47 4.75 -7.25
N TYR A 172 13.42 4.71 -6.33
CA TYR A 172 13.94 3.46 -5.77
C TYR A 172 13.25 3.05 -4.48
N VAL A 173 12.59 3.98 -3.82
CA VAL A 173 11.92 3.78 -2.54
C VAL A 173 10.50 3.25 -2.71
N TYR A 174 9.73 3.85 -3.60
CA TYR A 174 8.34 3.45 -3.86
C TYR A 174 8.29 2.24 -4.80
N THR A 175 8.83 1.12 -4.35
CA THR A 175 8.98 -0.11 -5.12
C THR A 175 8.32 -1.29 -4.45
N SER A 176 8.34 -2.43 -5.13
CA SER A 176 7.91 -3.70 -4.57
C SER A 176 8.73 -4.12 -3.36
N ILE A 177 10.04 -3.86 -3.35
CA ILE A 177 10.95 -4.26 -2.27
C ILE A 177 10.58 -3.54 -0.98
N SER A 178 10.35 -2.23 -1.03
CA SER A 178 10.12 -1.39 0.15
C SER A 178 8.68 -1.45 0.68
N TYR A 179 7.70 -1.74 -0.19
CA TYR A 179 6.28 -1.66 0.18
C TYR A 179 5.51 -2.94 -0.11
N SER A 180 5.40 -3.37 -1.36
CA SER A 180 4.49 -4.45 -1.74
C SER A 180 4.88 -5.78 -1.11
N ILE A 181 6.13 -6.21 -1.28
CA ILE A 181 6.62 -7.50 -0.74
C ILE A 181 6.49 -7.56 0.78
N PRO A 182 7.01 -6.58 1.56
CA PRO A 182 6.94 -6.68 3.02
C PRO A 182 5.51 -6.60 3.55
N PHE A 183 4.69 -5.65 3.09
CA PHE A 183 3.34 -5.50 3.62
C PHE A 183 2.39 -6.60 3.17
N MET A 184 2.52 -7.15 1.97
CA MET A 184 1.77 -8.35 1.57
C MET A 184 2.21 -9.58 2.37
N SER A 185 3.50 -9.72 2.67
CA SER A 185 4.02 -10.78 3.54
C SER A 185 3.48 -10.65 4.96
N MET A 186 3.44 -9.43 5.52
CA MET A 186 2.81 -9.17 6.83
C MET A 186 1.31 -9.51 6.79
N GLY A 187 0.57 -9.09 5.76
CA GLY A 187 -0.84 -9.43 5.59
C GLY A 187 -1.08 -10.94 5.56
N TYR A 188 -0.24 -11.68 4.83
CA TYR A 188 -0.29 -13.15 4.79
C TYR A 188 -0.04 -13.77 6.17
N LEU A 189 0.95 -13.28 6.92
CA LEU A 189 1.26 -13.75 8.28
C LEU A 189 0.16 -13.41 9.27
N ILE A 190 -0.44 -12.23 9.18
CA ILE A 190 -1.60 -11.83 9.99
C ILE A 190 -2.76 -12.80 9.76
N ALA A 191 -3.07 -13.14 8.50
CA ALA A 191 -4.09 -14.13 8.18
C ALA A 191 -3.75 -15.52 8.75
N LYS A 192 -2.48 -15.93 8.67
CA LYS A 192 -2.02 -17.21 9.22
C LYS A 192 -2.16 -17.30 10.74
N HIS A 193 -1.98 -16.19 11.45
CA HIS A 193 -2.00 -16.13 12.91
C HIS A 193 -3.23 -15.39 13.47
N GLU A 194 -4.28 -15.22 12.67
CA GLU A 194 -5.46 -14.43 13.02
C GLU A 194 -6.08 -14.86 14.35
N SER A 195 -6.22 -16.17 14.59
CA SER A 195 -6.80 -16.68 15.85
C SER A 195 -6.05 -16.18 17.09
N LYS A 196 -4.71 -16.23 17.05
CA LYS A 196 -3.88 -15.73 18.15
C LYS A 196 -3.97 -14.21 18.32
N LEU A 197 -4.07 -13.48 17.21
CA LEU A 197 -4.20 -12.02 17.26
C LEU A 197 -5.57 -11.58 17.81
N GLN A 198 -6.60 -12.41 17.67
CA GLN A 198 -7.91 -12.17 18.23
C GLN A 198 -7.98 -12.34 19.76
N GLU A 199 -7.06 -13.07 20.37
CA GLU A 199 -6.98 -13.22 21.84
C GLU A 199 -6.57 -11.92 22.54
N PHE A 200 -5.83 -11.04 21.87
CA PHE A 200 -5.47 -9.74 22.39
C PHE A 200 -6.51 -8.67 22.05
N HIS A 201 -7.06 -7.98 23.07
CA HIS A 201 -8.21 -7.10 22.88
C HIS A 201 -7.87 -5.60 22.82
N HIS A 202 -6.61 -5.20 23.04
CA HIS A 202 -6.23 -3.79 23.14
C HIS A 202 -5.62 -3.18 21.87
N TRP A 203 -5.91 -3.75 20.68
CA TRP A 203 -5.40 -3.24 19.40
C TRP A 203 -5.78 -1.79 19.13
N GLY A 204 -6.95 -1.33 19.59
CA GLY A 204 -7.37 0.07 19.47
C GLY A 204 -6.47 1.02 20.26
N ILE A 205 -6.02 0.62 21.46
CA ILE A 205 -5.07 1.40 22.26
C ILE A 205 -3.71 1.43 21.57
N LEU A 206 -3.24 0.29 21.11
CA LEU A 206 -1.98 0.24 20.35
C LEU A 206 -2.03 1.10 19.08
N TYR A 207 -3.18 1.10 18.39
CA TYR A 207 -3.37 1.98 17.23
C TYR A 207 -3.27 3.46 17.62
N ALA A 208 -3.93 3.88 18.70
CA ALA A 208 -3.84 5.26 19.20
C ALA A 208 -2.38 5.64 19.56
N LEU A 209 -1.64 4.73 20.21
CA LEU A 209 -0.22 4.92 20.49
C LEU A 209 0.62 4.98 19.21
N GLY A 210 0.31 4.17 18.20
CA GLY A 210 0.95 4.22 16.89
C GLY A 210 0.71 5.55 16.17
N VAL A 211 -0.51 6.08 16.26
CA VAL A 211 -0.84 7.42 15.74
C VAL A 211 -0.01 8.49 16.47
N ALA A 212 0.03 8.45 17.82
CA ALA A 212 0.85 9.37 18.59
C ALA A 212 2.34 9.27 18.23
N LEU A 213 2.84 8.05 17.99
CA LEU A 213 4.19 7.81 17.50
C LEU A 213 4.42 8.50 16.14
N ALA A 214 3.53 8.32 15.17
CA ALA A 214 3.69 8.89 13.83
C ALA A 214 3.72 10.43 13.86
N TYR A 215 2.88 11.07 14.67
CA TYR A 215 2.90 12.51 14.85
C TYR A 215 4.10 13.01 15.64
N GLY A 216 4.49 12.30 16.71
CA GLY A 216 5.67 12.62 17.51
C GLY A 216 6.98 12.48 16.71
N GLU A 217 7.10 11.39 15.94
CA GLU A 217 8.20 11.15 15.01
C GLU A 217 8.34 12.31 14.01
N ARG A 218 7.23 12.69 13.38
CA ARG A 218 7.23 13.81 12.44
C ARG A 218 7.64 15.12 13.11
N ALA A 219 7.10 15.41 14.29
CA ALA A 219 7.45 16.64 15.03
C ALA A 219 8.95 16.68 15.37
N LEU A 220 9.51 15.56 15.81
CA LEU A 220 10.95 15.46 16.10
C LEU A 220 11.81 15.67 14.86
N LEU A 221 11.44 15.03 13.74
CA LEU A 221 12.15 15.18 12.46
C LEU A 221 12.06 16.61 11.92
N PHE A 222 10.89 17.25 12.06
CA PHE A 222 10.70 18.65 11.68
C PHE A 222 11.61 19.57 12.50
N HIS A 223 11.65 19.43 13.81
CA HIS A 223 12.51 20.24 14.69
C HIS A 223 14.00 19.98 14.45
N ALA A 224 14.37 18.77 14.03
CA ALA A 224 15.73 18.41 13.65
C ALA A 224 16.12 18.87 12.23
N GLY A 225 15.20 19.45 11.45
CA GLY A 225 15.44 19.89 10.07
C GLY A 225 15.37 18.78 9.01
N TYR A 226 14.85 17.60 9.37
CA TYR A 226 14.77 16.44 8.49
C TYR A 226 13.34 16.08 8.03
N ASP A 227 12.37 17.00 8.12
CA ASP A 227 10.99 16.73 7.66
C ASP A 227 10.91 16.81 6.13
N TYR A 228 10.83 15.67 5.50
CA TYR A 228 10.58 15.53 4.06
C TYR A 228 9.09 15.31 3.81
N ALA A 229 8.48 16.22 3.07
CA ALA A 229 7.02 16.25 2.87
C ALA A 229 6.40 14.97 2.26
N ALA A 230 7.19 14.09 1.68
CA ALA A 230 6.73 12.80 1.11
C ALA A 230 7.45 11.59 1.73
N GLY A 231 8.16 11.78 2.83
CA GLY A 231 8.94 10.72 3.46
C GLY A 231 8.07 9.71 4.20
N ALA A 232 8.43 8.44 4.10
CA ALA A 232 7.80 7.37 4.87
C ALA A 232 8.21 7.44 6.34
N LEU A 233 7.24 7.48 7.25
CA LEU A 233 7.46 7.46 8.69
C LEU A 233 7.34 6.03 9.23
N PHE A 234 8.17 5.68 10.20
CA PHE A 234 8.06 4.41 10.90
C PHE A 234 6.70 4.27 11.60
N GLY A 235 6.25 5.33 12.29
CA GLY A 235 4.93 5.37 12.91
C GLY A 235 3.79 5.17 11.91
N SER A 236 3.91 5.65 10.66
CA SER A 236 2.92 5.40 9.61
C SER A 236 2.84 3.93 9.22
N PHE A 237 3.97 3.22 9.18
CA PHE A 237 4.00 1.78 8.92
C PHE A 237 3.38 0.99 10.07
N VAL A 238 3.72 1.35 11.31
CA VAL A 238 3.15 0.75 12.52
C VAL A 238 1.64 0.97 12.57
N THR A 239 1.15 2.18 12.36
CA THR A 239 -0.29 2.49 12.36
C THR A 239 -1.05 1.72 11.29
N ALA A 240 -0.48 1.53 10.10
CA ALA A 240 -1.11 0.74 9.03
C ALA A 240 -1.34 -0.71 9.45
N VAL A 241 -0.36 -1.34 10.10
CA VAL A 241 -0.48 -2.71 10.61
C VAL A 241 -1.50 -2.79 11.75
N LEU A 242 -1.43 -1.87 12.71
CA LEU A 242 -2.30 -1.88 13.89
C LEU A 242 -3.77 -1.64 13.55
N ILE A 243 -4.08 -0.67 12.67
CA ILE A 243 -5.47 -0.44 12.23
C ILE A 243 -6.00 -1.61 11.42
N PHE A 244 -5.16 -2.28 10.63
CA PHE A 244 -5.55 -3.46 9.88
C PHE A 244 -5.92 -4.63 10.82
N ILE A 245 -5.12 -4.89 11.86
CA ILE A 245 -5.42 -5.94 12.85
C ILE A 245 -6.69 -5.58 13.63
N TRP A 246 -6.84 -4.32 14.07
CA TRP A 246 -8.05 -3.85 14.73
C TRP A 246 -9.30 -4.09 13.87
N ALA A 247 -9.22 -3.80 12.58
CA ALA A 247 -10.33 -4.02 11.66
C ALA A 247 -10.72 -5.51 11.54
N LEU A 248 -9.74 -6.42 11.58
CA LEU A 248 -10.01 -7.86 11.55
C LEU A 248 -10.71 -8.37 12.83
N GLN A 249 -10.55 -7.68 13.96
CA GLN A 249 -11.33 -7.98 15.17
C GLN A 249 -12.77 -7.47 15.10
N HIS A 250 -13.00 -6.40 14.33
CA HIS A 250 -14.30 -5.72 14.24
C HIS A 250 -14.94 -5.93 12.86
N LYS A 251 -15.03 -7.20 12.41
CA LYS A 251 -15.40 -7.56 11.02
C LYS A 251 -16.72 -6.95 10.53
N SER A 252 -17.68 -6.76 11.41
CA SER A 252 -18.98 -6.15 11.10
C SER A 252 -19.00 -4.61 11.17
N PHE A 253 -17.87 -3.98 11.58
CA PHE A 253 -17.80 -2.53 11.70
C PHE A 253 -18.12 -1.85 10.36
N GLY A 254 -19.08 -0.91 10.40
CA GLY A 254 -19.50 -0.15 9.23
C GLY A 254 -20.41 -0.92 8.24
N ALA A 255 -20.92 -2.11 8.63
CA ALA A 255 -21.87 -2.85 7.80
C ALA A 255 -23.12 -2.01 7.48
N GLY A 256 -23.55 -2.02 6.21
CA GLY A 256 -24.72 -1.28 5.74
C GLY A 256 -24.50 0.23 5.54
N THR A 257 -23.29 0.75 5.78
CA THR A 257 -23.01 2.17 5.57
C THR A 257 -22.63 2.49 4.11
N TRP A 258 -22.75 3.76 3.74
CA TRP A 258 -22.28 4.24 2.43
C TRP A 258 -20.76 4.04 2.25
N ALA A 259 -20.00 4.15 3.35
CA ALA A 259 -18.55 3.96 3.33
C ALA A 259 -18.16 2.51 2.98
N GLU A 260 -18.91 1.50 3.47
CA GLU A 260 -18.77 0.11 3.04
C GLU A 260 -18.98 -0.02 1.52
N THR A 261 -20.06 0.58 1.00
CA THR A 261 -20.37 0.53 -0.44
C THR A 261 -19.26 1.16 -1.28
N ILE A 262 -18.76 2.34 -0.88
CA ILE A 262 -17.64 3.00 -1.57
C ILE A 262 -16.39 2.14 -1.50
N GLY A 263 -16.03 1.65 -0.33
CA GLY A 263 -14.83 0.82 -0.16
C GLY A 263 -14.88 -0.49 -0.94
N ALA A 264 -16.06 -1.12 -1.01
CA ALA A 264 -16.24 -2.36 -1.75
C ALA A 264 -16.18 -2.17 -3.28
N LYS A 265 -16.84 -1.12 -3.80
CA LYS A 265 -17.07 -0.96 -5.24
C LYS A 265 -16.19 0.09 -5.91
N TYR A 266 -15.80 1.16 -5.21
CA TYR A 266 -15.22 2.36 -5.83
C TYR A 266 -13.81 2.72 -5.33
N SER A 267 -13.32 2.14 -4.22
CA SER A 267 -12.01 2.48 -3.67
C SER A 267 -10.86 2.34 -4.67
N GLY A 268 -10.91 1.32 -5.54
CA GLY A 268 -9.94 1.15 -6.62
C GLY A 268 -10.04 2.27 -7.65
N ASN A 269 -11.25 2.61 -8.10
CA ASN A 269 -11.45 3.68 -9.10
C ASN A 269 -11.03 5.05 -8.54
N ILE A 270 -11.34 5.33 -7.26
CA ILE A 270 -10.85 6.54 -6.57
C ILE A 270 -9.33 6.57 -6.64
N TYR A 271 -8.68 5.49 -6.26
CA TYR A 271 -7.21 5.41 -6.30
C TYR A 271 -6.65 5.56 -7.72
N TYR A 272 -7.24 4.92 -8.73
CA TYR A 272 -6.67 4.90 -10.07
C TYR A 272 -6.85 6.21 -10.83
N PHE A 273 -7.91 6.97 -10.58
CA PHE A 273 -8.29 8.12 -11.42
C PHE A 273 -8.26 9.47 -10.69
N HIS A 274 -7.90 9.51 -9.39
CA HIS A 274 -7.91 10.75 -8.61
C HIS A 274 -7.00 11.85 -9.18
N ILE A 275 -5.87 11.49 -9.78
CA ILE A 275 -4.97 12.48 -10.40
C ILE A 275 -5.66 13.18 -11.58
N ALA A 276 -6.39 12.45 -12.43
CA ALA A 276 -7.10 13.06 -13.55
C ALA A 276 -8.27 13.98 -13.12
N VAL A 277 -8.72 13.86 -11.88
CA VAL A 277 -9.78 14.73 -11.31
C VAL A 277 -9.17 15.91 -10.54
N ALA A 278 -7.95 15.74 -10.00
CA ALA A 278 -7.26 16.74 -9.20
C ALA A 278 -6.45 17.76 -10.04
N THR A 279 -6.21 17.46 -11.32
CA THR A 279 -5.56 18.37 -12.30
C THR A 279 -6.57 19.10 -13.15
#